data_9575b4f2feabf5975d42d6ea8f067f1f
#
_entry.id   9575b4f2feabf5975d42d6ea8f067f1f
#
_cell.length_a   1.000
_cell.length_b   1.000
_cell.length_c   1.000
_cell.angle_alpha   90.00
_cell.angle_beta   90.00
_cell.angle_gamma   90.00
#
_symmetry.space_group_name_H-M   'P 1'
#
loop_
_entity.id
_entity.type
_entity.pdbx_description
1 polymer ?
#
loop_
_entity_poly.entity_id
_entity_poly.type
_entity_poly.pdbx_seq_one_letter_code
_entity_poly.pdbx_strand_id
1 'polypeptide(L)'
;MREMSLYRKRLRVVRGEGVYVWDSQGKKYLDLIAGIGVNVLGHNHPEWVSAIKEQLEKLVVAGPMFEHEERDEMLEELSHFVNYEYVYMGNSGTEAVEAAIKFARLYTGRKEIIAMTNAFHGRTMGALSATWKPKYRQGFEPLVPGFKHIPFNNVEAAKEAITKETAAVIFEPIQGEAGIIPAKEEFVETLRDLTEDVGALLIADEVQSGLRTGKFLAIEHYKVEPDIVTMGKGIGNGIPVSLTMTNFDVERGKHGSTFGGNPLACKAVATTLRILRKENLIEKAEEKFIEVKAKDVVMTRGKGLMIGIVMRKPVGRFVEELQNRGYLVHTAGQRVIRLLPPLIISKEQMNKVKSAIEGVINDLSGGEG
;
A
#
# COMPACT_ATOMS: atom_id res chain seq x y z
N MET A 1 -5.16 -28.19 16.38
CA MET A 1 -4.30 -27.41 15.47
C MET A 1 -4.13 -26.02 16.06
N ARG A 2 -2.98 -25.39 15.93
CA ARG A 2 -2.70 -24.02 16.42
C ARG A 2 -2.21 -23.17 15.26
N GLU A 3 -2.64 -21.89 15.22
CA GLU A 3 -2.12 -20.90 14.28
C GLU A 3 -0.64 -20.59 14.60
N MET A 4 0.20 -20.40 13.56
CA MET A 4 1.59 -19.96 13.77
C MET A 4 1.62 -18.56 14.40
N SER A 5 2.46 -18.37 15.43
CA SER A 5 2.58 -17.10 16.18
C SER A 5 3.43 -16.06 15.45
N LEU A 6 3.06 -15.71 14.22
CA LEU A 6 3.78 -14.72 13.40
C LEU A 6 3.52 -13.28 13.84
N TYR A 7 2.41 -13.02 14.53
CA TYR A 7 1.99 -11.69 14.97
C TYR A 7 1.54 -11.72 16.44
N ARG A 8 1.92 -10.69 17.20
CA ARG A 8 1.34 -10.46 18.53
C ARG A 8 -0.13 -10.03 18.38
N LYS A 9 -1.05 -10.85 18.86
CA LYS A 9 -2.47 -10.49 18.91
C LYS A 9 -2.70 -9.42 19.99
N ARG A 10 -3.49 -8.40 19.67
CA ARG A 10 -3.77 -7.28 20.58
C ARG A 10 -5.20 -7.31 21.11
N LEU A 11 -6.16 -7.58 20.22
CA LEU A 11 -7.57 -7.34 20.45
C LEU A 11 -8.40 -8.36 19.66
N ARG A 12 -9.52 -8.80 20.20
CA ARG A 12 -10.49 -9.63 19.47
C ARG A 12 -11.57 -8.75 18.89
N VAL A 13 -11.40 -8.32 17.64
CA VAL A 13 -12.40 -7.56 16.88
C VAL A 13 -13.49 -8.51 16.39
N VAL A 14 -14.76 -8.13 16.55
CA VAL A 14 -15.93 -8.96 16.19
C VAL A 14 -16.91 -8.26 15.25
N ARG A 15 -16.84 -6.93 15.12
CA ARG A 15 -17.71 -6.13 14.25
C ARG A 15 -16.99 -4.90 13.75
N GLY A 16 -17.34 -4.46 12.53
CA GLY A 16 -16.91 -3.18 11.94
C GLY A 16 -18.07 -2.47 11.26
N GLU A 17 -18.09 -1.12 11.29
CA GLU A 17 -19.07 -0.27 10.61
C GLU A 17 -18.47 1.12 10.37
N GLY A 18 -18.45 1.57 9.12
CA GLY A 18 -17.81 2.82 8.73
C GLY A 18 -16.34 2.85 9.16
N VAL A 19 -15.93 3.85 9.93
CA VAL A 19 -14.57 4.00 10.44
C VAL A 19 -14.34 3.36 11.80
N TYR A 20 -15.29 2.56 12.30
CA TYR A 20 -15.26 1.98 13.65
C TYR A 20 -15.23 0.46 13.64
N VAL A 21 -14.58 -0.09 14.68
CA VAL A 21 -14.66 -1.53 15.02
C VAL A 21 -15.02 -1.71 16.49
N TRP A 22 -15.53 -2.90 16.82
CA TRP A 22 -15.89 -3.30 18.19
C TRP A 22 -15.16 -4.58 18.56
N ASP A 23 -14.71 -4.64 19.80
CA ASP A 23 -14.14 -5.86 20.35
C ASP A 23 -15.23 -6.80 20.94
N SER A 24 -14.79 -7.96 21.41
CA SER A 24 -15.67 -8.97 22.02
C SER A 24 -16.30 -8.53 23.36
N GLN A 25 -15.88 -7.43 23.94
CA GLN A 25 -16.44 -6.82 25.15
C GLN A 25 -17.41 -5.67 24.82
N GLY A 26 -17.63 -5.38 23.54
CA GLY A 26 -18.50 -4.30 23.07
C GLY A 26 -17.85 -2.92 23.05
N LYS A 27 -16.56 -2.81 23.38
CA LYS A 27 -15.86 -1.53 23.31
C LYS A 27 -15.63 -1.11 21.86
N LYS A 28 -15.97 0.16 21.58
CA LYS A 28 -15.87 0.79 20.27
C LYS A 28 -14.50 1.46 20.09
N TYR A 29 -13.92 1.30 18.91
CA TYR A 29 -12.64 1.90 18.54
C TYR A 29 -12.75 2.62 17.19
N LEU A 30 -12.12 3.77 17.05
CA LEU A 30 -11.86 4.41 15.76
C LEU A 30 -10.68 3.69 15.10
N ASP A 31 -10.92 3.08 13.94
CA ASP A 31 -9.93 2.29 13.22
C ASP A 31 -9.08 3.15 12.28
N LEU A 32 -7.87 3.48 12.73
CA LEU A 32 -6.89 4.23 11.96
C LEU A 32 -5.83 3.31 11.33
N ILE A 33 -6.11 1.99 11.29
CA ILE A 33 -5.28 0.96 10.67
C ILE A 33 -5.92 0.47 9.37
N ALA A 34 -7.25 0.31 9.37
CA ALA A 34 -8.07 -0.15 8.25
C ALA A 34 -7.52 -1.42 7.57
N GLY A 35 -7.13 -2.44 8.40
CA GLY A 35 -6.52 -3.66 7.86
C GLY A 35 -5.13 -3.44 7.24
N ILE A 36 -4.38 -2.44 7.69
CA ILE A 36 -3.11 -1.93 7.13
C ILE A 36 -3.36 -1.28 5.75
N GLY A 37 -4.31 -0.35 5.71
CA GLY A 37 -4.66 0.42 4.52
C GLY A 37 -5.51 -0.33 3.48
N VAL A 38 -6.25 -1.36 3.93
CA VAL A 38 -7.10 -2.20 3.06
C VAL A 38 -8.54 -1.68 2.96
N ASN A 39 -9.20 -1.39 4.08
CA ASN A 39 -10.60 -0.98 4.11
C ASN A 39 -10.76 0.51 3.76
N VAL A 40 -10.54 0.88 2.51
CA VAL A 40 -10.55 2.28 2.07
C VAL A 40 -11.94 2.91 2.13
N LEU A 41 -12.99 2.12 1.91
CA LEU A 41 -14.40 2.54 2.05
C LEU A 41 -14.93 2.38 3.48
N GLY A 42 -14.07 2.00 4.43
CA GLY A 42 -14.48 1.61 5.77
C GLY A 42 -15.13 0.23 5.83
N HIS A 43 -15.58 -0.12 7.03
CA HIS A 43 -16.21 -1.40 7.28
C HIS A 43 -17.68 -1.39 6.87
N ASN A 44 -18.14 -2.45 6.20
CA ASN A 44 -19.55 -2.66 5.82
C ASN A 44 -20.17 -1.50 5.03
N HIS A 45 -19.46 -0.94 4.06
CA HIS A 45 -20.03 0.06 3.17
C HIS A 45 -21.28 -0.50 2.45
N PRO A 46 -22.49 0.09 2.57
CA PRO A 46 -23.74 -0.54 2.13
C PRO A 46 -23.76 -0.91 0.65
N GLU A 47 -23.37 0.01 -0.24
CA GLU A 47 -23.34 -0.21 -1.70
C GLU A 47 -22.34 -1.34 -2.05
N TRP A 48 -21.15 -1.33 -1.43
CA TRP A 48 -20.14 -2.34 -1.66
C TRP A 48 -20.59 -3.73 -1.18
N VAL A 49 -21.16 -3.82 0.03
CA VAL A 49 -21.68 -5.09 0.59
C VAL A 49 -22.80 -5.65 -0.26
N SER A 50 -23.71 -4.80 -0.76
CA SER A 50 -24.80 -5.22 -1.65
C SER A 50 -24.26 -5.84 -2.94
N ALA A 51 -23.30 -5.18 -3.61
CA ALA A 51 -22.69 -5.67 -4.84
C ALA A 51 -21.96 -7.00 -4.65
N ILE A 52 -21.25 -7.17 -3.53
CA ILE A 52 -20.55 -8.43 -3.22
C ILE A 52 -21.54 -9.57 -2.94
N LYS A 53 -22.64 -9.31 -2.21
CA LYS A 53 -23.68 -10.32 -1.96
C LYS A 53 -24.32 -10.81 -3.26
N GLU A 54 -24.67 -9.89 -4.15
CA GLU A 54 -25.23 -10.21 -5.46
C GLU A 54 -24.24 -11.04 -6.29
N GLN A 55 -22.96 -10.67 -6.29
CA GLN A 55 -21.93 -11.40 -7.01
C GLN A 55 -21.69 -12.81 -6.47
N LEU A 56 -21.79 -12.99 -5.14
CA LEU A 56 -21.68 -14.32 -4.52
C LEU A 56 -22.80 -15.27 -4.97
N GLU A 57 -23.98 -14.76 -5.28
CA GLU A 57 -25.11 -15.52 -5.78
C GLU A 57 -25.01 -15.81 -7.28
N LYS A 58 -24.25 -14.99 -8.04
CA LYS A 58 -24.10 -15.09 -9.51
C LYS A 58 -22.95 -16.02 -9.90
N LEU A 59 -21.72 -15.61 -9.60
CA LEU A 59 -20.49 -16.32 -10.02
C LEU A 59 -19.30 -15.85 -9.19
N VAL A 60 -18.64 -16.76 -8.47
CA VAL A 60 -17.48 -16.41 -7.63
C VAL A 60 -16.16 -16.52 -8.39
N VAL A 61 -15.97 -17.64 -9.12
CA VAL A 61 -14.73 -17.92 -9.84
C VAL A 61 -15.05 -18.42 -11.24
N ALA A 62 -14.41 -17.83 -12.23
CA ALA A 62 -14.23 -18.39 -13.57
C ALA A 62 -12.72 -18.60 -13.81
N GLY A 63 -12.34 -19.62 -14.54
CA GLY A 63 -10.94 -19.82 -14.91
C GLY A 63 -10.43 -18.68 -15.81
N PRO A 64 -9.13 -18.43 -15.84
CA PRO A 64 -8.56 -17.29 -16.57
C PRO A 64 -8.76 -17.34 -18.09
N MET A 65 -9.19 -18.48 -18.62
CA MET A 65 -9.52 -18.66 -20.04
C MET A 65 -10.95 -18.22 -20.41
N PHE A 66 -11.78 -17.84 -19.43
CA PHE A 66 -13.15 -17.38 -19.68
C PHE A 66 -13.28 -15.88 -19.51
N GLU A 67 -14.07 -15.26 -20.38
CA GLU A 67 -14.47 -13.87 -20.28
C GLU A 67 -15.68 -13.73 -19.34
N HIS A 68 -15.84 -12.60 -18.68
CA HIS A 68 -16.97 -12.30 -17.83
C HIS A 68 -17.16 -10.78 -17.67
N GLU A 69 -18.39 -10.34 -17.53
CA GLU A 69 -18.79 -8.92 -17.47
C GLU A 69 -18.10 -8.13 -16.36
N GLU A 70 -17.85 -8.76 -15.22
CA GLU A 70 -17.24 -8.10 -14.05
C GLU A 70 -15.80 -7.66 -14.32
N ARG A 71 -15.11 -8.36 -15.22
CA ARG A 71 -13.75 -7.96 -15.66
C ARG A 71 -13.83 -6.74 -16.54
N ASP A 72 -14.77 -6.71 -17.48
CA ASP A 72 -14.95 -5.57 -18.38
C ASP A 72 -15.38 -4.33 -17.57
N GLU A 73 -16.32 -4.48 -16.63
CA GLU A 73 -16.73 -3.44 -15.69
C GLU A 73 -15.55 -2.90 -14.87
N MET A 74 -14.68 -3.79 -14.38
CA MET A 74 -13.47 -3.39 -13.63
C MET A 74 -12.49 -2.60 -14.50
N LEU A 75 -12.24 -3.06 -15.72
CA LEU A 75 -11.33 -2.39 -16.66
C LEU A 75 -11.88 -1.02 -17.06
N GLU A 76 -13.18 -0.90 -17.29
CA GLU A 76 -13.85 0.37 -17.57
C GLU A 76 -13.70 1.33 -16.39
N GLU A 77 -14.03 0.91 -15.16
CA GLU A 77 -13.89 1.78 -13.99
C GLU A 77 -12.43 2.18 -13.73
N LEU A 78 -11.47 1.27 -13.96
CA LEU A 78 -10.05 1.55 -13.80
C LEU A 78 -9.56 2.60 -14.82
N SER A 79 -10.05 2.56 -16.06
CA SER A 79 -9.68 3.50 -17.12
C SER A 79 -10.05 4.97 -16.84
N HIS A 80 -10.92 5.23 -15.89
CA HIS A 80 -11.21 6.58 -15.41
C HIS A 80 -10.10 7.18 -14.54
N PHE A 81 -9.17 6.37 -14.06
CA PHE A 81 -8.12 6.79 -13.13
C PHE A 81 -6.71 6.71 -13.73
N VAL A 82 -6.46 5.75 -14.62
CA VAL A 82 -5.14 5.49 -15.20
C VAL A 82 -5.23 5.19 -16.70
N ASN A 83 -4.14 5.43 -17.42
CA ASN A 83 -4.05 5.19 -18.85
C ASN A 83 -2.94 4.17 -19.16
N TYR A 84 -3.08 2.93 -18.65
CA TYR A 84 -2.22 1.80 -19.01
C TYR A 84 -2.96 0.89 -19.97
N GLU A 85 -2.24 0.35 -20.98
CA GLU A 85 -2.85 -0.52 -21.99
C GLU A 85 -3.15 -1.92 -21.46
N TYR A 86 -2.33 -2.43 -20.53
CA TYR A 86 -2.41 -3.80 -20.04
C TYR A 86 -2.46 -3.85 -18.54
N VAL A 87 -3.28 -4.76 -18.01
CA VAL A 87 -3.36 -5.05 -16.58
C VAL A 87 -3.32 -6.57 -16.34
N TYR A 88 -2.36 -7.01 -15.54
CA TYR A 88 -2.36 -8.35 -14.97
C TYR A 88 -3.00 -8.30 -13.58
N MET A 89 -3.86 -9.27 -13.29
CA MET A 89 -4.59 -9.39 -12.03
C MET A 89 -4.04 -10.56 -11.20
N GLY A 90 -3.60 -10.27 -9.99
CA GLY A 90 -3.22 -11.24 -8.97
C GLY A 90 -4.14 -11.16 -7.74
N ASN A 91 -3.69 -11.73 -6.61
CA ASN A 91 -4.51 -11.82 -5.39
C ASN A 91 -3.89 -11.06 -4.20
N SER A 92 -2.64 -10.67 -4.30
CA SER A 92 -1.91 -9.98 -3.23
C SER A 92 -0.85 -9.03 -3.80
N GLY A 93 -0.48 -8.00 -3.03
CA GLY A 93 0.55 -7.05 -3.44
C GLY A 93 1.90 -7.72 -3.75
N THR A 94 2.24 -8.80 -3.02
CA THR A 94 3.47 -9.54 -3.33
C THR A 94 3.40 -10.25 -4.68
N GLU A 95 2.22 -10.78 -5.11
CA GLU A 95 2.04 -11.33 -6.45
C GLU A 95 2.16 -10.26 -7.54
N ALA A 96 1.63 -9.06 -7.30
CA ALA A 96 1.81 -7.94 -8.22
C ALA A 96 3.30 -7.56 -8.38
N VAL A 97 4.05 -7.53 -7.29
CA VAL A 97 5.49 -7.27 -7.32
C VAL A 97 6.25 -8.40 -8.02
N GLU A 98 5.91 -9.66 -7.79
CA GLU A 98 6.49 -10.81 -8.53
C GLU A 98 6.25 -10.68 -10.03
N ALA A 99 5.02 -10.32 -10.43
CA ALA A 99 4.68 -10.06 -11.83
C ALA A 99 5.53 -8.93 -12.41
N ALA A 100 5.61 -7.78 -11.71
CA ALA A 100 6.39 -6.62 -12.13
C ALA A 100 7.88 -6.97 -12.36
N ILE A 101 8.51 -7.70 -11.42
CA ILE A 101 9.90 -8.16 -11.54
C ILE A 101 10.07 -9.09 -12.75
N LYS A 102 9.15 -10.05 -12.93
CA LYS A 102 9.20 -11.00 -14.05
C LYS A 102 9.00 -10.30 -15.39
N PHE A 103 8.05 -9.38 -15.47
CA PHE A 103 7.74 -8.61 -16.68
C PHE A 103 8.91 -7.72 -17.07
N ALA A 104 9.52 -7.03 -16.11
CA ALA A 104 10.70 -6.21 -16.36
C ALA A 104 11.89 -7.03 -16.89
N ARG A 105 12.17 -8.19 -16.28
CA ARG A 105 13.22 -9.10 -16.77
C ARG A 105 12.92 -9.67 -18.16
N LEU A 106 11.66 -10.00 -18.41
CA LEU A 106 11.23 -10.55 -19.72
C LEU A 106 11.35 -9.48 -20.81
N TYR A 107 10.85 -8.28 -20.56
CA TYR A 107 10.82 -7.18 -21.51
C TYR A 107 12.23 -6.69 -21.87
N THR A 108 13.09 -6.51 -20.89
CA THR A 108 14.44 -5.98 -21.11
C THR A 108 15.48 -7.06 -21.50
N GLY A 109 15.19 -8.33 -21.26
CA GLY A 109 16.16 -9.44 -21.37
C GLY A 109 17.27 -9.40 -20.31
N ARG A 110 17.21 -8.47 -19.35
CA ARG A 110 18.21 -8.24 -18.30
C ARG A 110 17.77 -8.85 -16.97
N LYS A 111 18.67 -8.92 -15.99
CA LYS A 111 18.41 -9.63 -14.72
C LYS A 111 18.48 -8.75 -13.49
N GLU A 112 19.22 -7.63 -13.54
CA GLU A 112 19.48 -6.81 -12.38
C GLU A 112 18.26 -5.94 -12.02
N ILE A 113 17.87 -5.98 -10.74
CA ILE A 113 16.82 -5.13 -10.17
C ILE A 113 17.45 -4.26 -9.08
N ILE A 114 17.28 -2.97 -9.20
CA ILE A 114 17.67 -2.01 -8.16
C ILE A 114 16.45 -1.75 -7.27
N ALA A 115 16.59 -1.95 -5.98
CA ALA A 115 15.59 -1.66 -4.96
C ALA A 115 16.13 -0.67 -3.93
N MET A 116 15.27 -0.17 -3.03
CA MET A 116 15.66 0.84 -2.07
C MET A 116 15.93 0.25 -0.68
N THR A 117 16.88 0.84 0.06
CA THR A 117 17.00 0.54 1.49
C THR A 117 15.71 0.90 2.21
N ASN A 118 15.37 0.15 3.25
CA ASN A 118 14.15 0.24 4.02
C ASN A 118 12.86 -0.11 3.26
N ALA A 119 12.89 -0.44 1.98
CA ALA A 119 11.73 -0.83 1.19
C ALA A 119 11.08 -2.13 1.70
N PHE A 120 9.77 -2.23 1.45
CA PHE A 120 8.98 -3.43 1.67
C PHE A 120 8.10 -3.73 0.46
N HIS A 121 8.45 -4.76 -0.29
CA HIS A 121 7.77 -5.16 -1.52
C HIS A 121 7.02 -6.49 -1.42
N GLY A 122 7.12 -7.18 -0.31
CA GLY A 122 6.44 -8.47 -0.09
C GLY A 122 7.33 -9.50 0.58
N ARG A 123 6.82 -10.75 0.66
CA ARG A 123 7.47 -11.86 1.37
C ARG A 123 7.59 -13.16 0.55
N THR A 124 7.16 -13.17 -0.70
CA THR A 124 7.50 -14.23 -1.67
C THR A 124 8.95 -14.05 -2.13
N MET A 125 9.60 -15.07 -2.66
CA MET A 125 11.06 -15.06 -2.82
C MET A 125 11.60 -13.91 -3.67
N GLY A 126 10.96 -13.55 -4.79
CA GLY A 126 11.38 -12.40 -5.61
C GLY A 126 11.08 -11.06 -4.91
N ALA A 127 9.88 -10.88 -4.40
CA ALA A 127 9.50 -9.67 -3.65
C ALA A 127 10.32 -9.51 -2.35
N LEU A 128 10.65 -10.62 -1.68
CA LEU A 128 11.52 -10.64 -0.51
C LEU A 128 12.95 -10.21 -0.88
N SER A 129 13.42 -10.57 -2.07
CA SER A 129 14.73 -10.15 -2.57
C SER A 129 14.82 -8.63 -2.77
N ALA A 130 13.71 -7.97 -3.15
CA ALA A 130 13.58 -6.52 -3.21
C ALA A 130 13.33 -5.86 -1.83
N THR A 131 12.81 -6.61 -0.85
CA THR A 131 12.57 -6.11 0.51
C THR A 131 13.87 -5.99 1.29
N TRP A 132 14.08 -4.85 1.97
CA TRP A 132 15.37 -4.53 2.60
C TRP A 132 15.62 -5.17 3.97
N LYS A 133 14.66 -5.08 4.90
CA LYS A 133 14.91 -5.37 6.33
C LYS A 133 15.45 -6.78 6.57
N PRO A 134 16.66 -6.96 7.17
CA PRO A 134 17.28 -8.28 7.42
C PRO A 134 16.34 -9.25 8.15
N LYS A 135 15.56 -8.76 9.12
CA LYS A 135 14.62 -9.59 9.89
C LYS A 135 13.57 -10.32 9.05
N TYR A 136 13.32 -9.89 7.81
CA TYR A 136 12.38 -10.56 6.90
C TYR A 136 13.10 -11.55 5.97
N ARG A 137 14.40 -11.37 5.76
CA ARG A 137 15.23 -12.10 4.79
C ARG A 137 16.04 -13.24 5.43
N GLN A 138 16.54 -13.01 6.64
CA GLN A 138 17.37 -13.95 7.36
C GLN A 138 16.66 -15.31 7.56
N GLY A 139 17.31 -16.39 7.16
CA GLY A 139 16.82 -17.76 7.24
C GLY A 139 16.03 -18.23 6.01
N PHE A 140 15.91 -17.36 4.98
CA PHE A 140 15.26 -17.68 3.70
C PHE A 140 16.23 -17.68 2.52
N GLU A 141 17.53 -17.58 2.79
CA GLU A 141 18.57 -17.64 1.78
C GLU A 141 18.73 -19.08 1.19
N PRO A 142 19.12 -19.24 -0.08
CA PRO A 142 19.47 -18.17 -1.00
C PRO A 142 18.23 -17.43 -1.55
N LEU A 143 18.30 -16.09 -1.56
CA LEU A 143 17.28 -15.25 -2.20
C LEU A 143 17.46 -15.27 -3.73
N VAL A 144 16.49 -14.74 -4.47
CA VAL A 144 16.58 -14.63 -5.92
C VAL A 144 17.75 -13.71 -6.29
N PRO A 145 18.68 -14.16 -7.16
CA PRO A 145 19.86 -13.36 -7.52
C PRO A 145 19.51 -12.16 -8.39
N GLY A 146 20.46 -11.20 -8.46
CA GLY A 146 20.37 -10.02 -9.30
C GLY A 146 19.67 -8.82 -8.65
N PHE A 147 19.54 -8.79 -7.33
CA PHE A 147 19.01 -7.63 -6.60
C PHE A 147 20.13 -6.83 -5.95
N LYS A 148 20.10 -5.51 -6.15
CA LYS A 148 20.96 -4.53 -5.45
C LYS A 148 20.09 -3.54 -4.71
N HIS A 149 20.55 -3.04 -3.56
CA HIS A 149 19.85 -2.03 -2.80
C HIS A 149 20.67 -0.76 -2.69
N ILE A 150 20.03 0.37 -2.97
CA ILE A 150 20.63 1.70 -2.83
C ILE A 150 19.91 2.50 -1.75
N PRO A 151 20.56 3.48 -1.12
CA PRO A 151 19.92 4.36 -0.16
C PRO A 151 18.76 5.14 -0.81
N PHE A 152 17.58 5.09 -0.16
CA PHE A 152 16.41 5.84 -0.60
C PHE A 152 16.65 7.34 -0.52
N ASN A 153 16.20 8.10 -1.52
CA ASN A 153 16.42 9.54 -1.65
C ASN A 153 17.91 9.96 -1.81
N ASN A 154 18.76 9.07 -2.33
CA ASN A 154 20.15 9.38 -2.63
C ASN A 154 20.40 9.33 -4.15
N VAL A 155 20.48 10.50 -4.77
CA VAL A 155 20.66 10.70 -6.21
C VAL A 155 22.01 10.12 -6.68
N GLU A 156 23.09 10.33 -5.95
CA GLU A 156 24.41 9.86 -6.36
C GLU A 156 24.50 8.33 -6.35
N ALA A 157 23.91 7.68 -5.34
CA ALA A 157 23.82 6.23 -5.32
C ALA A 157 22.99 5.67 -6.49
N ALA A 158 21.95 6.38 -6.93
CA ALA A 158 21.18 6.01 -8.11
C ALA A 158 22.03 6.10 -9.39
N LYS A 159 22.77 7.18 -9.58
CA LYS A 159 23.70 7.37 -10.72
C LYS A 159 24.77 6.31 -10.81
N GLU A 160 25.30 5.86 -9.66
CA GLU A 160 26.33 4.81 -9.61
C GLU A 160 25.77 3.42 -9.88
N ALA A 161 24.54 3.13 -9.42
CA ALA A 161 23.99 1.78 -9.43
C ALA A 161 23.23 1.44 -10.72
N ILE A 162 22.56 2.41 -11.35
CA ILE A 162 21.73 2.17 -12.53
C ILE A 162 22.62 2.18 -13.77
N THR A 163 22.69 1.01 -14.45
CA THR A 163 23.57 0.78 -15.59
C THR A 163 22.83 0.06 -16.72
N LYS A 164 23.51 -0.17 -17.83
CA LYS A 164 22.96 -0.95 -18.97
C LYS A 164 22.64 -2.41 -18.61
N GLU A 165 23.10 -2.92 -17.47
CA GLU A 165 22.77 -4.26 -16.96
C GLU A 165 21.44 -4.25 -16.17
N THR A 166 20.96 -3.08 -15.77
CA THR A 166 19.74 -2.92 -14.98
C THR A 166 18.52 -3.23 -15.82
N ALA A 167 17.70 -4.19 -15.36
CA ALA A 167 16.39 -4.50 -15.94
C ALA A 167 15.34 -3.51 -15.46
N ALA A 168 15.32 -3.23 -14.17
CA ALA A 168 14.38 -2.26 -13.58
C ALA A 168 14.88 -1.67 -12.26
N VAL A 169 14.31 -0.52 -11.93
CA VAL A 169 14.36 0.09 -10.60
C VAL A 169 12.97 -0.03 -9.98
N ILE A 170 12.87 -0.58 -8.77
CA ILE A 170 11.61 -0.67 -8.01
C ILE A 170 11.68 0.21 -6.76
N PHE A 171 10.65 1.02 -6.54
CA PHE A 171 10.55 1.86 -5.35
C PHE A 171 9.10 2.10 -4.94
N GLU A 172 8.90 2.44 -3.67
CA GLU A 172 7.63 2.95 -3.14
C GLU A 172 7.66 4.49 -3.24
N PRO A 173 6.70 5.17 -3.87
CA PRO A 173 6.63 6.65 -3.85
C PRO A 173 6.57 7.23 -2.43
N ILE A 174 5.97 6.46 -1.50
CA ILE A 174 6.05 6.70 -0.07
C ILE A 174 6.35 5.37 0.61
N GLN A 175 7.54 5.22 1.19
CA GLN A 175 7.90 3.99 1.90
C GLN A 175 7.04 3.80 3.16
N GLY A 176 6.16 2.82 3.13
CA GLY A 176 5.18 2.60 4.20
C GLY A 176 5.77 2.00 5.47
N GLU A 177 6.42 0.84 5.36
CA GLU A 177 6.99 0.07 6.49
C GLU A 177 8.28 0.68 7.06
N ALA A 178 8.90 1.61 6.33
CA ALA A 178 10.04 2.39 6.81
C ALA A 178 9.66 3.51 7.78
N GLY A 179 8.38 3.89 7.84
CA GLY A 179 7.90 4.96 8.70
C GLY A 179 7.24 6.11 7.96
N ILE A 180 6.59 5.85 6.85
CA ILE A 180 5.93 6.84 5.98
C ILE A 180 6.93 7.88 5.48
N ILE A 181 7.87 7.43 4.65
CA ILE A 181 8.93 8.30 4.10
C ILE A 181 8.60 8.62 2.64
N PRO A 182 8.17 9.86 2.30
CA PRO A 182 7.99 10.26 0.91
C PRO A 182 9.33 10.28 0.15
N ALA A 183 9.28 9.91 -1.12
CA ALA A 183 10.39 10.18 -2.02
C ALA A 183 10.58 11.69 -2.20
N LYS A 184 11.80 12.12 -2.50
CA LYS A 184 12.10 13.49 -2.92
C LYS A 184 11.87 13.63 -4.42
N GLU A 185 11.36 14.77 -4.86
CA GLU A 185 11.07 15.04 -6.27
C GLU A 185 12.30 14.82 -7.14
N GLU A 186 13.43 15.46 -6.80
CA GLU A 186 14.72 15.29 -7.48
C GLU A 186 15.14 13.80 -7.62
N PHE A 187 14.89 13.00 -6.59
CA PHE A 187 15.23 11.58 -6.61
C PHE A 187 14.37 10.80 -7.61
N VAL A 188 13.05 11.05 -7.63
CA VAL A 188 12.12 10.37 -8.54
C VAL A 188 12.38 10.76 -9.98
N GLU A 189 12.61 12.05 -10.25
CA GLU A 189 13.00 12.56 -11.58
C GLU A 189 14.32 11.91 -12.04
N THR A 190 15.33 11.87 -11.16
CA THR A 190 16.60 11.20 -11.47
C THR A 190 16.42 9.71 -11.77
N LEU A 191 15.56 8.99 -11.04
CA LEU A 191 15.28 7.58 -11.33
C LEU A 191 14.67 7.42 -12.73
N ARG A 192 13.75 8.31 -13.13
CA ARG A 192 13.14 8.27 -14.46
C ARG A 192 14.18 8.52 -15.55
N ASP A 193 14.93 9.61 -15.45
CA ASP A 193 15.95 9.98 -16.43
C ASP A 193 16.97 8.84 -16.62
N LEU A 194 17.52 8.33 -15.52
CA LEU A 194 18.51 7.26 -15.59
C LEU A 194 17.96 5.95 -16.16
N THR A 195 16.70 5.59 -15.84
CA THR A 195 16.10 4.38 -16.40
C THR A 195 15.83 4.52 -17.88
N GLU A 196 15.39 5.69 -18.36
CA GLU A 196 15.25 5.99 -19.79
C GLU A 196 16.58 5.93 -20.54
N ASP A 197 17.62 6.58 -20.01
CA ASP A 197 18.96 6.64 -20.63
C ASP A 197 19.57 5.26 -20.85
N VAL A 198 19.35 4.31 -19.92
CA VAL A 198 19.92 2.97 -20.03
C VAL A 198 18.93 1.95 -20.61
N GLY A 199 17.68 2.32 -20.85
CA GLY A 199 16.61 1.41 -21.30
C GLY A 199 16.22 0.38 -20.23
N ALA A 200 16.25 0.76 -18.96
CA ALA A 200 15.68 0.03 -17.83
C ALA A 200 14.24 0.46 -17.57
N LEU A 201 13.45 -0.33 -16.85
CA LEU A 201 12.08 0.03 -16.48
C LEU A 201 12.01 0.64 -15.08
N LEU A 202 11.13 1.61 -14.90
CA LEU A 202 10.78 2.19 -13.60
C LEU A 202 9.51 1.54 -13.07
N ILE A 203 9.58 0.91 -11.90
CA ILE A 203 8.46 0.25 -11.22
C ILE A 203 8.06 1.05 -10.00
N ALA A 204 6.83 1.58 -9.97
CA ALA A 204 6.25 2.20 -8.79
C ALA A 204 5.39 1.17 -8.02
N ASP A 205 5.81 0.84 -6.81
CA ASP A 205 5.02 0.01 -5.90
C ASP A 205 4.03 0.87 -5.11
N GLU A 206 2.79 0.89 -5.57
CA GLU A 206 1.66 1.64 -5.01
C GLU A 206 0.76 0.78 -4.11
N VAL A 207 1.19 -0.41 -3.75
CA VAL A 207 0.40 -1.36 -2.92
C VAL A 207 -0.03 -0.75 -1.59
N GLN A 208 0.75 0.17 -1.02
CA GLN A 208 0.35 0.85 0.22
C GLN A 208 -0.02 2.32 0.01
N SER A 209 0.60 3.01 -0.92
CA SER A 209 0.44 4.46 -1.16
C SER A 209 -0.76 4.80 -2.03
N GLY A 210 -1.15 3.94 -2.93
CA GLY A 210 -2.28 4.17 -3.84
C GLY A 210 -3.59 4.49 -3.13
N LEU A 211 -4.43 5.30 -3.74
CA LEU A 211 -5.78 5.73 -3.35
C LEU A 211 -5.86 6.74 -2.19
N ARG A 212 -4.81 6.96 -1.39
CA ARG A 212 -4.94 7.64 -0.10
C ARG A 212 -4.19 8.96 0.06
N THR A 213 -3.46 9.38 -0.96
CA THR A 213 -2.57 10.55 -0.86
C THR A 213 -3.16 11.84 -1.45
N GLY A 214 -4.40 11.83 -1.92
CA GLY A 214 -5.02 12.91 -2.71
C GLY A 214 -4.94 12.68 -4.22
N LYS A 215 -4.24 11.62 -4.64
CA LYS A 215 -4.13 11.14 -6.01
C LYS A 215 -4.44 9.65 -6.05
N PHE A 216 -4.84 9.14 -7.23
CA PHE A 216 -5.08 7.71 -7.41
C PHE A 216 -3.78 6.92 -7.20
N LEU A 217 -2.71 7.35 -7.84
CA LEU A 217 -1.34 6.86 -7.62
C LEU A 217 -0.53 7.94 -6.89
N ALA A 218 0.23 7.58 -5.88
CA ALA A 218 1.08 8.53 -5.18
C ALA A 218 2.21 9.08 -6.06
N ILE A 219 2.62 8.32 -7.09
CA ILE A 219 3.62 8.75 -8.07
C ILE A 219 3.17 10.00 -8.87
N GLU A 220 1.88 10.23 -9.03
CA GLU A 220 1.35 11.41 -9.73
C GLU A 220 1.73 12.74 -9.06
N HIS A 221 2.15 12.72 -7.81
CA HIS A 221 2.68 13.91 -7.14
C HIS A 221 4.04 14.38 -7.69
N TYR A 222 4.75 13.51 -8.43
CA TYR A 222 6.10 13.75 -8.94
C TYR A 222 6.16 14.03 -10.44
N LYS A 223 5.01 14.02 -11.14
CA LYS A 223 4.94 14.23 -12.60
C LYS A 223 5.85 13.28 -13.41
N VAL A 224 6.02 12.07 -12.91
CA VAL A 224 6.79 10.99 -13.53
C VAL A 224 5.85 9.84 -13.84
N GLU A 225 5.92 9.29 -15.03
CA GLU A 225 5.16 8.11 -15.43
C GLU A 225 6.05 6.87 -15.32
N PRO A 226 5.76 5.93 -14.43
CA PRO A 226 6.47 4.66 -14.35
C PRO A 226 6.02 3.71 -15.47
N ASP A 227 6.92 2.81 -15.87
CA ASP A 227 6.62 1.80 -16.90
C ASP A 227 5.73 0.68 -16.35
N ILE A 228 5.84 0.41 -15.05
CA ILE A 228 5.05 -0.59 -14.34
C ILE A 228 4.55 -0.01 -13.01
N VAL A 229 3.26 -0.23 -12.74
CA VAL A 229 2.65 0.11 -11.44
C VAL A 229 2.08 -1.15 -10.80
N THR A 230 2.34 -1.35 -9.51
CA THR A 230 1.70 -2.41 -8.73
C THR A 230 0.72 -1.84 -7.71
N MET A 231 -0.49 -2.41 -7.64
CA MET A 231 -1.51 -2.06 -6.67
C MET A 231 -2.01 -3.29 -5.91
N GLY A 232 -2.58 -3.07 -4.76
CA GLY A 232 -3.16 -4.11 -3.91
C GLY A 232 -3.93 -3.50 -2.76
N LYS A 233 -4.04 -4.21 -1.63
CA LYS A 233 -4.69 -3.71 -0.41
C LYS A 233 -6.03 -3.02 -0.67
N GLY A 234 -6.04 -1.69 -0.69
CA GLY A 234 -7.24 -0.87 -0.78
C GLY A 234 -8.06 -1.03 -2.05
N ILE A 235 -7.45 -1.49 -3.16
CA ILE A 235 -8.15 -1.60 -4.44
C ILE A 235 -9.33 -2.57 -4.40
N GLY A 236 -9.26 -3.61 -3.56
CA GLY A 236 -10.33 -4.60 -3.37
C GLY A 236 -11.19 -4.39 -2.11
N ASN A 237 -10.90 -3.35 -1.31
CA ASN A 237 -11.60 -3.03 -0.06
C ASN A 237 -11.87 -4.23 0.86
N GLY A 238 -10.92 -5.18 0.93
CA GLY A 238 -11.00 -6.39 1.78
C GLY A 238 -11.07 -7.72 1.02
N ILE A 239 -11.49 -7.73 -0.23
CA ILE A 239 -11.36 -8.91 -1.10
C ILE A 239 -9.91 -8.96 -1.62
N PRO A 240 -9.21 -10.11 -1.50
CA PRO A 240 -7.85 -10.26 -2.01
C PRO A 240 -7.78 -10.08 -3.52
N VAL A 241 -7.09 -9.04 -3.95
CA VAL A 241 -6.83 -8.72 -5.35
C VAL A 241 -5.63 -7.78 -5.46
N SER A 242 -4.92 -7.87 -6.57
CA SER A 242 -3.85 -6.95 -6.92
C SER A 242 -3.80 -6.74 -8.43
N LEU A 243 -3.21 -5.61 -8.82
CA LEU A 243 -3.04 -5.22 -10.22
C LEU A 243 -1.57 -4.93 -10.49
N THR A 244 -1.11 -5.35 -11.67
CA THR A 244 0.16 -4.93 -12.26
C THR A 244 -0.14 -4.34 -13.62
N MET A 245 0.09 -3.05 -13.79
CA MET A 245 -0.29 -2.28 -14.98
C MET A 245 0.96 -1.91 -15.78
N THR A 246 0.90 -2.02 -17.12
CA THR A 246 2.00 -1.74 -18.05
C THR A 246 1.47 -1.19 -19.36
N ASN A 247 2.37 -0.58 -20.17
CA ASN A 247 2.09 -0.21 -21.57
C ASN A 247 2.71 -1.19 -22.58
N PHE A 248 3.06 -2.39 -22.14
CA PHE A 248 3.54 -3.47 -23.00
C PHE A 248 2.88 -4.78 -22.60
N ASP A 249 2.61 -5.66 -23.58
CA ASP A 249 2.02 -6.96 -23.37
C ASP A 249 3.07 -8.01 -22.97
N VAL A 250 2.62 -9.06 -22.34
CA VAL A 250 3.43 -10.20 -21.93
C VAL A 250 2.98 -11.42 -22.70
N GLU A 251 3.94 -12.12 -23.33
CA GLU A 251 3.70 -13.33 -24.13
C GLU A 251 2.83 -14.34 -23.38
N ARG A 252 1.84 -14.87 -24.08
CA ARG A 252 0.91 -15.87 -23.54
C ARG A 252 1.64 -17.05 -22.89
N GLY A 253 1.22 -17.42 -21.69
CA GLY A 253 1.75 -18.56 -20.94
C GLY A 253 3.02 -18.27 -20.11
N LYS A 254 3.61 -17.08 -20.20
CA LYS A 254 4.78 -16.72 -19.38
C LYS A 254 4.45 -16.44 -17.92
N HIS A 255 3.21 -16.03 -17.64
CA HIS A 255 2.71 -15.79 -16.29
C HIS A 255 1.21 -16.08 -16.20
N GLY A 256 0.70 -16.27 -14.98
CA GLY A 256 -0.72 -16.53 -14.77
C GLY A 256 -1.07 -16.76 -13.31
N SER A 257 -2.36 -16.79 -13.04
CA SER A 257 -2.92 -17.08 -11.70
C SER A 257 -4.28 -17.77 -11.88
N THR A 258 -4.52 -18.81 -11.09
CA THR A 258 -5.83 -19.52 -11.08
C THR A 258 -6.95 -18.61 -10.58
N PHE A 259 -6.68 -17.79 -9.57
CA PHE A 259 -7.67 -16.91 -8.94
C PHE A 259 -7.60 -15.47 -9.43
N GLY A 260 -6.54 -15.08 -10.13
CA GLY A 260 -6.36 -13.70 -10.60
C GLY A 260 -7.47 -13.29 -11.56
N GLY A 261 -8.09 -12.14 -11.33
CA GLY A 261 -9.17 -11.61 -12.16
C GLY A 261 -10.45 -12.43 -12.10
N ASN A 262 -10.73 -13.11 -10.97
CA ASN A 262 -12.02 -13.80 -10.79
C ASN A 262 -13.18 -12.80 -10.66
N PRO A 263 -14.42 -13.21 -11.02
CA PRO A 263 -15.59 -12.33 -11.01
C PRO A 263 -15.82 -11.58 -9.69
N LEU A 264 -15.68 -12.27 -8.56
CA LEU A 264 -15.87 -11.65 -7.25
C LEU A 264 -14.83 -10.55 -6.95
N ALA A 265 -13.56 -10.80 -7.27
CA ALA A 265 -12.49 -9.82 -7.10
C ALA A 265 -12.65 -8.63 -8.05
N CYS A 266 -12.98 -8.87 -9.33
CA CYS A 266 -13.25 -7.82 -10.31
C CYS A 266 -14.45 -6.95 -9.87
N LYS A 267 -15.55 -7.57 -9.40
CA LYS A 267 -16.70 -6.84 -8.86
C LYS A 267 -16.34 -5.98 -7.65
N ALA A 268 -15.49 -6.51 -6.76
CA ALA A 268 -15.02 -5.76 -5.60
C ALA A 268 -14.21 -4.53 -6.03
N VAL A 269 -13.30 -4.66 -7.00
CA VAL A 269 -12.52 -3.54 -7.53
C VAL A 269 -13.42 -2.53 -8.23
N ALA A 270 -14.26 -2.96 -9.18
CA ALA A 270 -15.16 -2.08 -9.93
C ALA A 270 -16.05 -1.25 -8.99
N THR A 271 -16.66 -1.91 -8.00
CA THR A 271 -17.52 -1.24 -7.02
C THR A 271 -16.73 -0.28 -6.14
N THR A 272 -15.50 -0.67 -5.71
CA THR A 272 -14.63 0.22 -4.93
C THR A 272 -14.29 1.47 -5.72
N LEU A 273 -13.84 1.34 -6.96
CA LEU A 273 -13.48 2.46 -7.84
C LEU A 273 -14.66 3.37 -8.12
N ARG A 274 -15.83 2.81 -8.41
CA ARG A 274 -17.08 3.57 -8.64
C ARG A 274 -17.44 4.43 -7.42
N ILE A 275 -17.39 3.87 -6.21
CA ILE A 275 -17.67 4.62 -4.98
C ILE A 275 -16.63 5.70 -4.75
N LEU A 276 -15.33 5.39 -4.90
CA LEU A 276 -14.26 6.37 -4.75
C LEU A 276 -14.46 7.58 -5.68
N ARG A 277 -14.80 7.33 -6.94
CA ARG A 277 -15.06 8.36 -7.95
C ARG A 277 -16.34 9.15 -7.63
N LYS A 278 -17.48 8.47 -7.39
CA LYS A 278 -18.78 9.07 -7.11
C LYS A 278 -18.74 10.00 -5.90
N GLU A 279 -18.03 9.62 -4.86
CA GLU A 279 -17.92 10.38 -3.60
C GLU A 279 -16.70 11.29 -3.52
N ASN A 280 -15.85 11.27 -4.55
CA ASN A 280 -14.60 12.06 -4.62
C ASN A 280 -13.71 11.84 -3.39
N LEU A 281 -13.55 10.57 -2.98
CA LEU A 281 -12.90 10.25 -1.71
C LEU A 281 -11.37 10.37 -1.78
N ILE A 282 -10.79 10.16 -2.96
CA ILE A 282 -9.34 10.22 -3.17
C ILE A 282 -8.85 11.65 -2.98
N GLU A 283 -9.42 12.59 -3.71
CA GLU A 283 -9.04 14.00 -3.68
C GLU A 283 -9.28 14.61 -2.30
N LYS A 284 -10.42 14.29 -1.68
CA LYS A 284 -10.75 14.72 -0.31
C LYS A 284 -9.78 14.18 0.75
N ALA A 285 -8.96 13.17 0.44
CA ALA A 285 -7.97 12.65 1.39
C ALA A 285 -6.89 13.68 1.73
N GLU A 286 -6.51 14.55 0.79
CA GLU A 286 -5.48 15.57 0.98
C GLU A 286 -5.83 16.56 2.11
N GLU A 287 -7.07 17.02 2.14
CA GLU A 287 -7.55 17.97 3.15
C GLU A 287 -7.66 17.39 4.58
N LYS A 288 -7.57 16.06 4.70
CA LYS A 288 -7.69 15.33 5.96
C LYS A 288 -6.34 15.03 6.62
N PHE A 289 -5.24 15.48 6.00
CA PHE A 289 -3.92 15.39 6.63
C PHE A 289 -3.92 16.16 7.95
N ILE A 290 -3.30 15.57 8.97
CA ILE A 290 -3.13 16.22 10.28
C ILE A 290 -1.64 16.39 10.59
N GLU A 291 -1.28 17.56 11.08
CA GLU A 291 0.04 17.83 11.66
C GLU A 291 -0.07 17.75 13.18
N VAL A 292 0.65 16.80 13.79
CA VAL A 292 0.68 16.59 15.25
C VAL A 292 1.87 17.34 15.84
N LYS A 293 1.62 18.15 16.87
CA LYS A 293 2.63 18.96 17.57
C LYS A 293 2.58 18.65 19.07
N ALA A 294 3.58 17.95 19.59
CA ALA A 294 3.70 17.63 21.00
C ALA A 294 5.19 17.47 21.39
N LYS A 295 5.49 17.45 22.71
CA LYS A 295 6.84 17.50 23.28
C LYS A 295 7.83 16.48 22.65
N ASP A 296 7.43 15.23 22.44
CA ASP A 296 8.29 14.16 21.93
C ASP A 296 8.13 13.92 20.41
N VAL A 297 7.35 14.73 19.71
CA VAL A 297 7.20 14.66 18.25
C VAL A 297 8.38 15.37 17.59
N VAL A 298 9.06 14.67 16.68
CA VAL A 298 10.11 15.23 15.83
C VAL A 298 9.50 15.90 14.62
N MET A 299 8.56 15.21 13.96
CA MET A 299 7.83 15.69 12.79
C MET A 299 6.61 14.81 12.50
N THR A 300 5.65 15.36 11.78
CA THR A 300 4.64 14.59 11.05
C THR A 300 4.99 14.60 9.56
N ARG A 301 4.90 13.48 8.89
CA ARG A 301 5.20 13.34 7.47
C ARG A 301 4.24 12.42 6.75
N GLY A 302 4.23 12.47 5.42
CA GLY A 302 3.32 11.72 4.57
C GLY A 302 2.52 12.63 3.64
N LYS A 303 1.47 12.09 3.05
CA LYS A 303 0.51 12.83 2.19
C LYS A 303 -0.90 12.28 2.41
N GLY A 304 -1.90 13.18 2.39
CA GLY A 304 -3.30 12.80 2.58
C GLY A 304 -3.53 11.95 3.84
N LEU A 305 -4.09 10.78 3.67
CA LEU A 305 -4.37 9.81 4.74
C LEU A 305 -3.31 8.70 4.86
N MET A 306 -2.09 8.96 4.43
CA MET A 306 -0.90 8.16 4.71
C MET A 306 0.03 8.96 5.60
N ILE A 307 -0.10 8.81 6.94
CA ILE A 307 0.49 9.72 7.92
C ILE A 307 1.43 8.96 8.86
N GLY A 308 2.62 9.52 9.05
CA GLY A 308 3.63 9.04 10.00
C GLY A 308 4.01 10.12 11.01
N ILE A 309 3.81 9.86 12.29
CA ILE A 309 4.20 10.74 13.39
C ILE A 309 5.50 10.20 13.97
N VAL A 310 6.59 10.90 13.70
CA VAL A 310 7.96 10.50 14.11
C VAL A 310 8.22 11.00 15.52
N MET A 311 8.59 10.08 16.40
CA MET A 311 8.81 10.32 17.82
C MET A 311 10.29 10.25 18.21
N ARG A 312 10.69 11.00 19.22
CA ARG A 312 12.02 10.89 19.85
C ARG A 312 12.22 9.57 20.59
N LYS A 313 11.14 9.03 21.16
CA LYS A 313 11.09 7.81 21.99
C LYS A 313 10.41 6.64 21.24
N PRO A 314 10.61 5.39 21.68
CA PRO A 314 9.85 4.24 21.17
C PRO A 314 8.35 4.40 21.39
N VAL A 315 7.53 4.07 20.37
CA VAL A 315 6.09 4.39 20.35
C VAL A 315 5.18 3.34 21.02
N GLY A 316 5.72 2.24 21.53
CA GLY A 316 4.91 1.13 22.06
C GLY A 316 3.90 1.56 23.12
N ARG A 317 4.34 2.31 24.15
CA ARG A 317 3.47 2.82 25.23
C ARG A 317 2.40 3.81 24.72
N PHE A 318 2.74 4.66 23.77
CA PHE A 318 1.78 5.61 23.17
C PHE A 318 0.69 4.87 22.39
N VAL A 319 1.07 3.83 21.64
CA VAL A 319 0.11 2.98 20.85
C VAL A 319 -0.81 2.22 21.79
N GLU A 320 -0.32 1.67 22.90
CA GLU A 320 -1.14 1.01 23.91
C GLU A 320 -2.13 1.97 24.57
N GLU A 321 -1.68 3.17 24.94
CA GLU A 321 -2.54 4.18 25.56
C GLU A 321 -3.60 4.71 24.57
N LEU A 322 -3.24 4.94 23.30
CA LEU A 322 -4.21 5.29 22.26
C LEU A 322 -5.29 4.20 22.11
N GLN A 323 -4.89 2.93 22.13
CA GLN A 323 -5.85 1.80 22.09
C GLN A 323 -6.75 1.81 23.34
N ASN A 324 -6.21 2.09 24.52
CA ASN A 324 -7.00 2.23 25.76
C ASN A 324 -8.04 3.35 25.66
N ARG A 325 -7.73 4.44 24.96
CA ARG A 325 -8.65 5.55 24.68
C ARG A 325 -9.56 5.35 23.47
N GLY A 326 -9.52 4.17 22.83
CA GLY A 326 -10.41 3.82 21.75
C GLY A 326 -9.93 4.23 20.35
N TYR A 327 -8.61 4.41 20.17
CA TYR A 327 -8.00 4.71 18.87
C TYR A 327 -7.06 3.57 18.45
N LEU A 328 -7.35 2.89 17.36
CA LEU A 328 -6.46 1.85 16.83
C LEU A 328 -5.46 2.46 15.87
N VAL A 329 -4.21 2.48 16.26
CA VAL A 329 -3.08 2.94 15.42
C VAL A 329 -2.03 1.83 15.26
N HIS A 330 -1.17 1.95 14.27
CA HIS A 330 -0.09 1.00 14.02
C HIS A 330 1.28 1.65 14.14
N THR A 331 2.32 0.84 14.30
CA THR A 331 3.71 1.31 14.28
C THR A 331 4.34 1.06 12.91
N ALA A 332 5.22 1.97 12.47
CA ALA A 332 6.14 1.71 11.38
C ALA A 332 7.58 1.88 11.90
N GLY A 333 8.22 0.76 12.20
CA GLY A 333 9.45 0.73 12.98
C GLY A 333 9.21 1.02 14.47
N GLN A 334 10.27 1.43 15.19
CA GLN A 334 10.21 1.62 16.65
C GLN A 334 9.71 3.01 17.08
N ARG A 335 9.82 4.02 16.20
CA ARG A 335 9.64 5.43 16.56
C ARG A 335 8.61 6.16 15.72
N VAL A 336 7.76 5.46 14.99
CA VAL A 336 6.72 6.09 14.17
C VAL A 336 5.35 5.51 14.50
N ILE A 337 4.40 6.37 14.84
CA ILE A 337 2.98 6.05 14.87
C ILE A 337 2.47 6.25 13.45
N ARG A 338 1.92 5.20 12.85
CA ARG A 338 1.39 5.21 11.50
C ARG A 338 -0.13 5.20 11.49
N LEU A 339 -0.72 6.09 10.70
CA LEU A 339 -2.16 6.18 10.47
C LEU A 339 -2.44 5.89 8.98
N LEU A 340 -3.37 4.96 8.75
CA LEU A 340 -3.88 4.56 7.43
C LEU A 340 -5.41 4.42 7.50
N PRO A 341 -6.15 5.47 7.92
CA PRO A 341 -7.59 5.37 8.12
C PRO A 341 -8.33 5.10 6.81
N PRO A 342 -9.60 4.66 6.88
CA PRO A 342 -10.50 4.64 5.72
C PRO A 342 -10.66 6.05 5.13
N LEU A 343 -10.84 6.14 3.79
CA LEU A 343 -10.99 7.42 3.09
C LEU A 343 -12.28 8.16 3.45
N ILE A 344 -13.29 7.43 3.93
CA ILE A 344 -14.57 7.99 4.40
C ILE A 344 -14.46 8.74 5.74
N ILE A 345 -13.33 8.67 6.43
CA ILE A 345 -13.12 9.42 7.69
C ILE A 345 -13.32 10.92 7.46
N SER A 346 -14.02 11.60 8.35
CA SER A 346 -14.24 13.04 8.22
C SER A 346 -13.04 13.86 8.71
N LYS A 347 -12.93 15.10 8.23
CA LYS A 347 -11.94 16.07 8.72
C LYS A 347 -12.10 16.34 10.23
N GLU A 348 -13.35 16.39 10.71
CA GLU A 348 -13.66 16.54 12.12
C GLU A 348 -13.14 15.37 12.95
N GLN A 349 -13.34 14.13 12.45
CA GLN A 349 -12.81 12.93 13.11
C GLN A 349 -11.27 12.95 13.13
N MET A 350 -10.62 13.37 12.04
CA MET A 350 -9.16 13.51 12.00
C MET A 350 -8.65 14.60 12.98
N ASN A 351 -9.38 15.70 13.17
CA ASN A 351 -9.04 16.70 14.18
C ASN A 351 -9.15 16.14 15.61
N LYS A 352 -10.17 15.31 15.88
CA LYS A 352 -10.29 14.60 17.18
C LYS A 352 -9.14 13.61 17.38
N VAL A 353 -8.73 12.91 16.33
CA VAL A 353 -7.55 12.02 16.34
C VAL A 353 -6.28 12.80 16.68
N LYS A 354 -6.06 13.96 16.04
CA LYS A 354 -4.94 14.84 16.35
C LYS A 354 -4.90 15.19 17.83
N SER A 355 -6.00 15.72 18.37
CA SER A 355 -6.08 16.13 19.79
C SER A 355 -5.86 14.94 20.73
N ALA A 356 -6.39 13.76 20.42
CA ALA A 356 -6.20 12.56 21.22
C ALA A 356 -4.73 12.11 21.24
N ILE A 357 -4.06 12.13 20.08
CA ILE A 357 -2.63 11.77 19.97
C ILE A 357 -1.78 12.79 20.76
N GLU A 358 -2.00 14.09 20.58
CA GLU A 358 -1.30 15.14 21.30
C GLU A 358 -1.50 15.03 22.81
N GLY A 359 -2.73 14.75 23.26
CA GLY A 359 -3.05 14.51 24.67
C GLY A 359 -2.30 13.32 25.26
N VAL A 360 -2.33 12.16 24.59
CA VAL A 360 -1.60 10.95 25.03
C VAL A 360 -0.10 11.20 25.10
N ILE A 361 0.46 11.89 24.09
CA ILE A 361 1.90 12.18 24.08
C ILE A 361 2.26 13.11 25.27
N ASN A 362 1.50 14.16 25.50
CA ASN A 362 1.76 15.09 26.59
C ASN A 362 1.63 14.44 27.98
N ASP A 363 0.59 13.61 28.19
CA ASP A 363 0.37 12.89 29.44
C ASP A 363 1.53 11.94 29.77
N LEU A 364 1.99 11.17 28.76
CA LEU A 364 3.08 10.20 28.95
C LEU A 364 4.48 10.84 28.97
N SER A 365 4.63 12.03 28.38
CA SER A 365 5.91 12.78 28.39
C SER A 365 6.05 13.73 29.60
N GLY A 366 4.95 14.10 30.26
CA GLY A 366 4.94 14.97 31.45
C GLY A 366 5.21 14.24 32.76
N GLY A 367 5.07 12.93 32.83
CA GLY A 367 5.26 12.12 34.03
C GLY A 367 6.71 11.66 34.32
N GLU A 368 7.68 12.11 33.55
CA GLU A 368 9.11 11.81 33.71
C GLU A 368 9.94 13.03 34.19
N GLY A 369 9.30 13.93 34.98
CA GLY A 369 9.94 15.06 35.62
C GLY A 369 10.23 14.82 37.10
#